data_ed45fd8319c698b1b0ce1df9db3b6c2c
#
_entry.id   ed45fd8319c698b1b0ce1df9db3b6c2c
#
_cell.length_a   1.000
_cell.length_b   1.000
_cell.length_c   1.000
_cell.angle_alpha   90.00
_cell.angle_beta   90.00
_cell.angle_gamma   90.00
#
_symmetry.space_group_name_H-M   'P 1'
#
loop_
_entity.id
_entity.type
_entity.pdbx_description
1 polymer ?
#
loop_
_entity_poly.entity_id
_entity_poly.type
_entity_poly.pdbx_seq_one_letter_code
_entity_poly.pdbx_strand_id
1 'polypeptide(L)'
;MRSGVLPGVISVIICARNEAGGIGRLIASLKPYYEEIVVVDGHSKDETAALAEQAGARVVLDNGRGKGDAYQVGIRETTGEIQVFMDADGSHDPAEIPDIIRPIEQDLADLVIGSRHRGGSDEWQGDVTTWLRAMGSGFLSVVINARWKSNLTDVLNGFRAARRSA
;
A
#
# COMPACT_ATOMS: atom_id res chain seq x y z
N MET A 1 -23.79 18.55 -9.93
CA MET A 1 -24.35 17.23 -9.59
C MET A 1 -23.65 16.22 -10.49
N ARG A 2 -22.56 15.59 -10.05
CA ARG A 2 -21.98 14.42 -10.72
C ARG A 2 -22.68 13.21 -10.13
N SER A 3 -23.28 12.40 -11.01
CA SER A 3 -24.03 11.18 -10.69
C SER A 3 -23.18 10.28 -9.79
N GLY A 4 -23.84 9.65 -8.80
CA GLY A 4 -23.20 8.66 -7.94
C GLY A 4 -22.56 7.57 -8.81
N VAL A 5 -21.26 7.66 -8.96
CA VAL A 5 -20.44 6.59 -9.53
C VAL A 5 -20.49 5.47 -8.51
N LEU A 6 -20.96 4.30 -8.92
CA LEU A 6 -20.76 3.07 -8.16
C LEU A 6 -19.28 2.99 -7.82
N PRO A 7 -18.89 2.55 -6.61
CA PRO A 7 -17.48 2.43 -6.28
C PRO A 7 -16.79 1.60 -7.37
N GLY A 8 -15.84 2.21 -8.06
CA GLY A 8 -15.05 1.55 -9.09
C GLY A 8 -14.31 0.35 -8.49
N VAL A 9 -13.91 -0.57 -9.33
CA VAL A 9 -13.13 -1.73 -8.90
C VAL A 9 -11.91 -1.25 -8.11
N ILE A 10 -11.73 -1.78 -6.89
CA ILE A 10 -10.58 -1.50 -6.04
C ILE A 10 -9.57 -2.63 -6.23
N SER A 11 -8.34 -2.27 -6.58
CA SER A 11 -7.22 -3.21 -6.64
C SER A 11 -6.36 -3.09 -5.40
N VAL A 12 -6.06 -4.21 -4.75
CA VAL A 12 -5.09 -4.26 -3.65
C VAL A 12 -3.76 -4.80 -4.16
N ILE A 13 -2.71 -4.00 -4.03
CA ILE A 13 -1.34 -4.30 -4.46
C ILE A 13 -0.51 -4.56 -3.21
N ILE A 14 0.02 -5.78 -3.09
CA ILE A 14 0.82 -6.20 -1.95
C ILE A 14 2.25 -6.43 -2.43
N CYS A 15 3.21 -5.61 -1.95
CA CYS A 15 4.62 -5.88 -2.21
C CYS A 15 5.15 -6.86 -1.16
N ALA A 16 5.67 -8.00 -1.61
CA ALA A 16 6.14 -9.08 -0.74
C ALA A 16 7.55 -9.55 -1.11
N ARG A 17 8.35 -9.86 -0.10
CA ARG A 17 9.63 -10.54 -0.28
C ARG A 17 9.99 -11.34 0.96
N ASN A 18 9.99 -12.69 0.84
CA ASN A 18 10.22 -13.63 1.93
C ASN A 18 9.21 -13.46 3.09
N GLU A 19 7.92 -13.45 2.74
CA GLU A 19 6.81 -13.22 3.68
C GLU A 19 5.87 -14.44 3.80
N ALA A 20 6.40 -15.66 3.58
CA ALA A 20 5.64 -16.91 3.62
C ALA A 20 4.85 -17.08 4.93
N GLY A 21 5.36 -16.56 6.06
CA GLY A 21 4.71 -16.67 7.36
C GLY A 21 3.39 -15.91 7.52
N GLY A 22 3.15 -14.86 6.71
CA GLY A 22 2.02 -13.94 6.85
C GLY A 22 1.12 -13.80 5.64
N ILE A 23 1.69 -13.95 4.43
CA ILE A 23 1.03 -13.59 3.17
C ILE A 23 -0.32 -14.27 2.95
N GLY A 24 -0.44 -15.56 3.25
CA GLY A 24 -1.69 -16.30 3.07
C GLY A 24 -2.81 -15.77 3.97
N ARG A 25 -2.51 -15.43 5.24
CA ARG A 25 -3.49 -14.86 6.17
C ARG A 25 -3.91 -13.46 5.74
N LEU A 26 -2.98 -12.64 5.29
CA LEU A 26 -3.27 -11.30 4.79
C LEU A 26 -4.23 -11.37 3.60
N ILE A 27 -3.95 -12.20 2.59
CA ILE A 27 -4.81 -12.35 1.41
C ILE A 27 -6.19 -12.89 1.82
N ALA A 28 -6.25 -13.88 2.71
CA ALA A 28 -7.51 -14.42 3.20
C ALA A 28 -8.40 -13.37 3.89
N SER A 29 -7.81 -12.40 4.58
CA SER A 29 -8.55 -11.29 5.21
C SER A 29 -9.06 -10.26 4.21
N LEU A 30 -8.40 -10.11 3.06
CA LEU A 30 -8.77 -9.17 2.00
C LEU A 30 -9.80 -9.75 1.01
N LYS A 31 -9.70 -11.05 0.73
CA LYS A 31 -10.47 -11.72 -0.32
C LYS A 31 -12.01 -11.56 -0.22
N PRO A 32 -12.64 -11.52 0.97
CA PRO A 32 -14.08 -11.27 1.06
C PRO A 32 -14.54 -9.90 0.60
N TYR A 33 -13.64 -8.92 0.49
CA TYR A 33 -13.96 -7.51 0.25
C TYR A 33 -13.40 -6.98 -1.07
N TYR A 34 -12.34 -7.60 -1.61
CA TYR A 34 -11.63 -7.11 -2.78
C TYR A 34 -11.44 -8.22 -3.81
N GLU A 35 -11.93 -7.99 -5.03
CA GLU A 35 -11.89 -8.99 -6.12
C GLU A 35 -10.50 -9.03 -6.76
N GLU A 36 -9.83 -7.89 -6.91
CA GLU A 36 -8.50 -7.81 -7.51
C GLU A 36 -7.42 -7.62 -6.44
N ILE A 37 -6.72 -8.72 -6.13
CA ILE A 37 -5.56 -8.73 -5.22
C ILE A 37 -4.36 -9.19 -6.03
N VAL A 38 -3.35 -8.34 -6.13
CA VAL A 38 -2.09 -8.60 -6.84
C VAL A 38 -0.94 -8.55 -5.86
N VAL A 39 -0.21 -9.65 -5.75
CA VAL A 39 1.04 -9.73 -5.01
C VAL A 39 2.19 -9.51 -5.98
N VAL A 40 2.98 -8.47 -5.73
CA VAL A 40 4.22 -8.20 -6.46
C VAL A 40 5.36 -8.81 -5.67
N ASP A 41 5.86 -9.95 -6.14
CA ASP A 41 6.93 -10.69 -5.48
C ASP A 41 8.31 -10.16 -5.87
N GLY A 42 9.07 -9.74 -4.87
CA GLY A 42 10.42 -9.21 -5.00
C GLY A 42 11.48 -10.32 -5.06
N HIS A 43 11.25 -11.37 -5.85
CA HIS A 43 12.12 -12.54 -5.97
C HIS A 43 12.35 -13.27 -4.64
N SER A 44 11.25 -13.65 -3.99
CA SER A 44 11.28 -14.45 -2.76
C SER A 44 12.00 -15.77 -2.95
N LYS A 45 12.70 -16.21 -1.90
CA LYS A 45 13.41 -17.49 -1.88
C LYS A 45 12.68 -18.56 -1.08
N ASP A 46 11.59 -18.17 -0.44
CA ASP A 46 10.70 -19.02 0.33
C ASP A 46 9.39 -19.27 -0.44
N GLU A 47 8.38 -19.83 0.21
CA GLU A 47 7.09 -20.20 -0.40
C GLU A 47 6.12 -19.01 -0.55
N THR A 48 6.59 -17.76 -0.44
CA THR A 48 5.71 -16.55 -0.49
C THR A 48 4.80 -16.55 -1.71
N ALA A 49 5.35 -16.72 -2.91
CA ALA A 49 4.59 -16.69 -4.15
C ALA A 49 3.55 -17.82 -4.22
N ALA A 50 3.95 -19.05 -3.88
CA ALA A 50 3.06 -20.21 -3.90
C ALA A 50 1.90 -20.07 -2.90
N LEU A 51 2.18 -19.58 -1.68
CA LEU A 51 1.15 -19.35 -0.67
C LEU A 51 0.21 -18.20 -1.04
N ALA A 52 0.71 -17.17 -1.71
CA ALA A 52 -0.11 -16.10 -2.22
C ALA A 52 -1.10 -16.57 -3.30
N GLU A 53 -0.63 -17.37 -4.26
CA GLU A 53 -1.49 -17.98 -5.30
C GLU A 53 -2.53 -18.92 -4.70
N GLN A 54 -2.15 -19.78 -3.75
CA GLN A 54 -3.06 -20.68 -3.04
C GLN A 54 -4.15 -19.91 -2.28
N ALA A 55 -3.82 -18.74 -1.73
CA ALA A 55 -4.78 -17.87 -1.05
C ALA A 55 -5.69 -17.09 -2.04
N GLY A 56 -5.44 -17.19 -3.35
CA GLY A 56 -6.28 -16.64 -4.41
C GLY A 56 -5.89 -15.24 -4.87
N ALA A 57 -4.66 -14.80 -4.63
CA ALA A 57 -4.11 -13.61 -5.26
C ALA A 57 -3.46 -13.95 -6.60
N ARG A 58 -3.37 -12.96 -7.48
CA ARG A 58 -2.54 -13.04 -8.67
C ARG A 58 -1.12 -12.59 -8.31
N VAL A 59 -0.12 -13.43 -8.61
CA VAL A 59 1.28 -13.13 -8.33
C VAL A 59 1.99 -12.67 -9.59
N VAL A 60 2.78 -11.61 -9.47
CA VAL A 60 3.66 -11.09 -10.52
C VAL A 60 5.05 -10.81 -9.94
N LEU A 61 6.09 -10.97 -10.74
CA LEU A 61 7.46 -10.64 -10.31
C LEU A 61 7.78 -9.18 -10.62
N ASP A 62 8.51 -8.53 -9.73
CA ASP A 62 9.13 -7.25 -10.04
C ASP A 62 10.38 -7.42 -10.92
N ASN A 63 11.01 -6.31 -11.34
CA ASN A 63 12.22 -6.37 -12.17
C ASN A 63 13.52 -6.39 -11.32
N GLY A 64 13.45 -6.62 -10.02
CA GLY A 64 14.60 -6.68 -9.12
C GLY A 64 15.25 -5.33 -8.82
N ARG A 65 14.55 -4.22 -9.03
CA ARG A 65 15.08 -2.86 -8.86
C ARG A 65 14.65 -2.20 -7.55
N GLY A 66 14.07 -2.99 -6.64
CA GLY A 66 13.62 -2.55 -5.32
C GLY A 66 12.16 -2.12 -5.28
N LYS A 67 11.71 -1.66 -4.09
CA LYS A 67 10.30 -1.42 -3.76
C LYS A 67 9.58 -0.46 -4.71
N GLY A 68 10.28 0.58 -5.19
CA GLY A 68 9.68 1.53 -6.16
C GLY A 68 9.35 0.87 -7.50
N ASP A 69 10.14 -0.09 -7.95
CA ASP A 69 9.86 -0.88 -9.14
C ASP A 69 8.66 -1.81 -8.93
N ALA A 70 8.59 -2.47 -7.76
CA ALA A 70 7.45 -3.29 -7.39
C ALA A 70 6.13 -2.51 -7.43
N TYR A 71 6.11 -1.27 -6.94
CA TYR A 71 4.93 -0.40 -7.07
C TYR A 71 4.57 -0.12 -8.53
N GLN A 72 5.55 0.19 -9.39
CA GLN A 72 5.28 0.44 -10.80
C GLN A 72 4.74 -0.80 -11.52
N VAL A 73 5.24 -1.99 -11.19
CA VAL A 73 4.71 -3.25 -11.70
C VAL A 73 3.27 -3.43 -11.24
N GLY A 74 2.98 -3.30 -9.95
CA GLY A 74 1.64 -3.42 -9.40
C GLY A 74 0.62 -2.46 -10.04
N ILE A 75 1.02 -1.20 -10.27
CA ILE A 75 0.18 -0.20 -10.94
C ILE A 75 -0.20 -0.63 -12.37
N ARG A 76 0.75 -1.18 -13.12
CA ARG A 76 0.50 -1.63 -14.51
C ARG A 76 -0.34 -2.89 -14.57
N GLU A 77 -0.14 -3.77 -13.61
CA GLU A 77 -0.77 -5.09 -13.55
C GLU A 77 -2.18 -5.06 -12.96
N THR A 78 -2.65 -3.96 -12.42
CA THR A 78 -3.99 -3.82 -11.83
C THR A 78 -4.91 -2.97 -12.71
N THR A 79 -6.21 -3.19 -12.59
CA THR A 79 -7.24 -2.56 -13.44
C THR A 79 -8.15 -1.60 -12.68
N GLY A 80 -8.19 -1.67 -11.35
CA GLY A 80 -9.08 -0.89 -10.51
C GLY A 80 -8.89 0.64 -10.64
N GLU A 81 -9.96 1.37 -10.47
CA GLU A 81 -9.95 2.84 -10.47
C GLU A 81 -9.24 3.40 -9.23
N ILE A 82 -9.31 2.67 -8.12
CA ILE A 82 -8.58 2.96 -6.89
C ILE A 82 -7.60 1.82 -6.66
N GLN A 83 -6.34 2.16 -6.48
CA GLN A 83 -5.26 1.24 -6.19
C GLN A 83 -4.81 1.44 -4.75
N VAL A 84 -4.89 0.38 -3.95
CA VAL A 84 -4.43 0.35 -2.56
C VAL A 84 -3.11 -0.40 -2.49
N PHE A 85 -2.11 0.19 -1.85
CA PHE A 85 -0.80 -0.42 -1.65
C PHE A 85 -0.62 -0.82 -0.20
N MET A 86 -0.11 -2.02 0.02
CA MET A 86 0.19 -2.58 1.35
C MET A 86 1.52 -3.32 1.33
N ASP A 87 2.17 -3.37 2.48
CA ASP A 87 3.30 -4.26 2.72
C ASP A 87 2.79 -5.61 3.27
N ALA A 88 3.52 -6.69 2.96
CA ALA A 88 3.13 -8.05 3.36
C ALA A 88 3.55 -8.42 4.79
N ASP A 89 4.30 -7.56 5.48
CA ASP A 89 4.91 -7.81 6.80
C ASP A 89 3.93 -7.72 7.99
N GLY A 90 2.65 -7.41 7.71
CA GLY A 90 1.61 -7.28 8.74
C GLY A 90 1.62 -5.95 9.49
N SER A 91 2.40 -4.97 9.05
CA SER A 91 2.45 -3.62 9.64
C SER A 91 1.18 -2.80 9.39
N HIS A 92 0.30 -3.24 8.51
CA HIS A 92 -0.93 -2.55 8.12
C HIS A 92 -2.16 -3.42 8.37
N ASP A 93 -3.20 -2.83 8.97
CA ASP A 93 -4.49 -3.50 9.17
C ASP A 93 -5.38 -3.35 7.93
N PRO A 94 -5.78 -4.45 7.27
CA PRO A 94 -6.74 -4.42 6.16
C PRO A 94 -8.06 -3.72 6.48
N ALA A 95 -8.48 -3.71 7.75
CA ALA A 95 -9.69 -3.03 8.20
C ALA A 95 -9.62 -1.49 8.03
N GLU A 96 -8.43 -0.91 7.89
CA GLU A 96 -8.23 0.53 7.68
C GLU A 96 -8.34 0.95 6.21
N ILE A 97 -8.41 0.00 5.26
CA ILE A 97 -8.52 0.32 3.82
C ILE A 97 -9.71 1.25 3.53
N PRO A 98 -10.93 1.03 4.07
CA PRO A 98 -12.05 1.95 3.84
C PRO A 98 -11.76 3.39 4.23
N ASP A 99 -10.94 3.62 5.25
CA ASP A 99 -10.63 4.97 5.71
C ASP A 99 -9.66 5.71 4.78
N ILE A 100 -8.73 5.00 4.13
CA ILE A 100 -7.81 5.62 3.16
C ILE A 100 -8.42 5.77 1.77
N ILE A 101 -9.42 4.97 1.39
CA ILE A 101 -10.09 5.12 0.08
C ILE A 101 -11.21 6.18 0.13
N ARG A 102 -11.86 6.38 1.26
CA ARG A 102 -13.01 7.30 1.41
C ARG A 102 -12.76 8.72 0.88
N PRO A 103 -11.62 9.38 1.15
CA PRO A 103 -11.35 10.70 0.57
C PRO A 103 -11.24 10.68 -0.96
N ILE A 104 -10.79 9.57 -1.56
CA ILE A 104 -10.70 9.42 -3.01
C ILE A 104 -12.10 9.22 -3.61
N GLU A 105 -12.93 8.40 -2.99
CA GLU A 105 -14.33 8.19 -3.40
C GLU A 105 -15.17 9.47 -3.33
N GLN A 106 -14.83 10.35 -2.39
CA GLN A 106 -15.49 11.64 -2.20
C GLN A 106 -14.94 12.76 -3.09
N ASP A 107 -14.00 12.46 -4.00
CA ASP A 107 -13.30 13.44 -4.84
C ASP A 107 -12.57 14.54 -4.04
N LEU A 108 -12.16 14.25 -2.80
CA LEU A 108 -11.41 15.16 -1.93
C LEU A 108 -9.89 15.03 -2.10
N ALA A 109 -9.42 13.89 -2.60
CA ALA A 109 -8.01 13.61 -2.83
C ALA A 109 -7.84 12.60 -3.97
N ASP A 110 -6.71 12.66 -4.67
CA ASP A 110 -6.29 11.66 -5.65
C ASP A 110 -5.28 10.67 -5.07
N LEU A 111 -4.63 11.04 -3.97
CA LEU A 111 -3.68 10.22 -3.22
C LEU A 111 -3.90 10.40 -1.73
N VAL A 112 -4.03 9.29 -1.01
CA VAL A 112 -4.08 9.25 0.46
C VAL A 112 -2.96 8.35 0.96
N ILE A 113 -2.22 8.81 1.95
CA ILE A 113 -1.14 8.06 2.59
C ILE A 113 -1.48 7.90 4.07
N GLY A 114 -1.49 6.66 4.55
CA GLY A 114 -1.64 6.36 5.97
C GLY A 114 -0.51 7.03 6.77
N SER A 115 -0.79 7.48 7.97
CA SER A 115 0.20 8.15 8.82
C SER A 115 0.39 7.37 10.11
N ARG A 116 1.59 6.83 10.33
CA ARG A 116 1.98 6.18 11.59
C ARG A 116 1.96 7.16 12.77
N HIS A 117 2.16 8.45 12.51
CA HIS A 117 2.15 9.48 13.55
C HIS A 117 0.76 9.82 14.09
N ARG A 118 -0.32 9.48 13.37
CA ARG A 118 -1.70 9.75 13.78
C ARG A 118 -2.45 8.50 14.27
N GLY A 119 -1.92 7.31 13.98
CA GLY A 119 -2.56 6.03 14.28
C GLY A 119 -2.12 5.37 15.58
N GLY A 120 -1.17 5.94 16.33
CA GLY A 120 -0.75 5.38 17.64
C GLY A 120 -0.08 4.01 17.53
N SER A 121 0.75 3.77 16.51
CA SER A 121 1.52 2.52 16.43
C SER A 121 2.57 2.46 17.53
N ASP A 122 2.69 1.31 18.22
CA ASP A 122 3.63 1.03 19.31
C ASP A 122 5.11 0.97 18.88
N GLU A 123 5.45 1.41 17.65
CA GLU A 123 6.81 1.37 17.10
C GLU A 123 7.80 2.38 17.70
N TRP A 124 7.41 3.09 18.76
CA TRP A 124 8.29 4.03 19.48
C TRP A 124 9.28 3.37 20.46
N GLN A 125 9.70 2.14 20.20
CA GLN A 125 10.81 1.52 20.94
C GLN A 125 12.14 1.84 20.28
N GLY A 126 12.66 2.93 20.66
CA GLY A 126 13.98 3.51 20.89
C GLY A 126 15.21 2.91 20.19
N ASP A 127 15.28 2.80 18.85
CA ASP A 127 16.55 2.61 18.16
C ASP A 127 16.90 3.84 17.31
N VAL A 128 18.21 4.21 17.28
CA VAL A 128 18.76 5.33 16.50
C VAL A 128 18.36 5.25 15.03
N THR A 129 18.19 4.05 14.49
CA THR A 129 17.75 3.82 13.10
C THR A 129 16.30 4.23 12.87
N THR A 130 15.43 4.04 13.85
CA THR A 130 14.03 4.48 13.82
C THR A 130 13.93 5.99 13.85
N TRP A 131 14.76 6.65 14.67
CA TRP A 131 14.84 8.10 14.75
C TRP A 131 15.35 8.73 13.45
N LEU A 132 16.40 8.16 12.83
CA LEU A 132 16.92 8.60 11.53
C LEU A 132 15.89 8.42 10.39
N ARG A 133 15.11 7.33 10.41
CA ARG A 133 14.01 7.11 9.46
C ARG A 133 12.89 8.14 9.64
N ALA A 134 12.51 8.44 10.88
CA ALA A 134 11.48 9.44 11.19
C ALA A 134 11.92 10.85 10.74
N MET A 135 13.18 11.22 10.97
CA MET A 135 13.74 12.48 10.48
C MET A 135 13.79 12.54 8.95
N GLY A 136 14.19 11.43 8.28
CA GLY A 136 14.23 11.34 6.83
C GLY A 136 12.84 11.47 6.22
N SER A 137 11.83 10.81 6.79
CA SER A 137 10.43 10.93 6.35
C SER A 137 9.89 12.35 6.54
N GLY A 138 10.17 12.97 7.70
CA GLY A 138 9.76 14.35 7.97
C GLY A 138 10.38 15.35 6.99
N PHE A 139 11.68 15.24 6.73
CA PHE A 139 12.37 16.12 5.77
C PHE A 139 11.81 15.95 4.35
N LEU A 140 11.62 14.72 3.87
CA LEU A 140 11.01 14.46 2.58
C LEU A 140 9.58 14.99 2.48
N SER A 141 8.79 14.84 3.54
CA SER A 141 7.44 15.40 3.60
C SER A 141 7.44 16.92 3.44
N VAL A 142 8.36 17.61 4.11
CA VAL A 142 8.51 19.08 3.99
C VAL A 142 8.89 19.48 2.55
N VAL A 143 9.86 18.80 1.93
CA VAL A 143 10.29 19.09 0.57
C VAL A 143 9.15 18.84 -0.44
N ILE A 144 8.47 17.72 -0.32
CA ILE A 144 7.35 17.36 -1.21
C ILE A 144 6.19 18.34 -1.03
N ASN A 145 5.81 18.63 0.22
CA ASN A 145 4.73 19.57 0.50
C ASN A 145 5.03 20.98 -0.03
N ALA A 146 6.29 21.44 0.09
CA ALA A 146 6.71 22.73 -0.45
C ALA A 146 6.68 22.75 -2.00
N ARG A 147 7.07 21.64 -2.66
CA ARG A 147 7.16 21.57 -4.12
C ARG A 147 5.81 21.39 -4.80
N TRP A 148 4.90 20.61 -4.19
CA TRP A 148 3.60 20.23 -4.78
C TRP A 148 2.39 20.77 -4.00
N LYS A 149 2.61 21.62 -2.98
CA LYS A 149 1.54 22.22 -2.13
C LYS A 149 0.60 21.16 -1.53
N SER A 150 1.16 20.03 -1.12
CA SER A 150 0.44 18.91 -0.50
C SER A 150 0.52 18.98 1.03
N ASN A 151 -0.24 18.14 1.72
CA ASN A 151 -0.30 18.04 3.18
C ASN A 151 0.08 16.64 3.67
N LEU A 152 1.17 16.08 3.15
CA LEU A 152 1.64 14.75 3.49
C LEU A 152 2.42 14.77 4.80
N THR A 153 2.13 13.85 5.71
CA THR A 153 2.78 13.74 7.03
C THR A 153 3.77 12.59 7.11
N ASP A 154 3.59 11.53 6.30
CA ASP A 154 4.46 10.36 6.27
C ASP A 154 4.57 9.79 4.85
N VAL A 155 5.41 10.41 4.02
CA VAL A 155 5.57 10.05 2.60
C VAL A 155 6.23 8.69 2.38
N LEU A 156 6.88 8.12 3.39
CA LEU A 156 7.56 6.83 3.30
C LEU A 156 6.67 5.65 3.73
N ASN A 157 5.46 5.92 4.23
CA ASN A 157 4.55 4.83 4.60
C ASN A 157 4.14 4.03 3.35
N GLY A 158 4.21 2.71 3.45
CA GLY A 158 3.80 1.76 2.40
C GLY A 158 2.29 1.71 2.20
N PHE A 159 1.50 2.03 3.24
CA PHE A 159 0.05 2.00 3.21
C PHE A 159 -0.53 3.26 2.58
N ARG A 160 -1.02 3.14 1.38
CA ARG A 160 -1.54 4.26 0.60
C ARG A 160 -2.63 3.84 -0.37
N ALA A 161 -3.47 4.78 -0.75
CA ALA A 161 -4.44 4.60 -1.83
C ALA A 161 -4.28 5.72 -2.85
N ALA A 162 -4.43 5.41 -4.13
CA ALA A 162 -4.34 6.38 -5.21
C ALA A 162 -5.41 6.13 -6.27
N ARG A 163 -5.92 7.19 -6.88
CA ARG A 163 -6.71 7.11 -8.10
C ARG A 163 -5.80 6.74 -9.27
N ARG A 164 -6.17 5.75 -10.06
CA ARG A 164 -5.34 5.26 -11.18
C ARG A 164 -5.03 6.33 -12.24
N SER A 165 -5.88 7.33 -12.39
CA SER A 165 -5.72 8.42 -13.35
C SER A 165 -4.88 9.60 -12.84
N ALA A 166 -4.34 9.51 -11.61
CA ALA A 166 -3.60 10.58 -10.95
C ALA A 166 -2.16 10.74 -11.47
#